data_16cdca7783bba8f7c12780fafe626ffa
#
_entry.id   16cdca7783bba8f7c12780fafe626ffa
#
_cell.length_a   1.000
_cell.length_b   1.000
_cell.length_c   1.000
_cell.angle_alpha   90.00
_cell.angle_beta   90.00
_cell.angle_gamma   90.00
#
_symmetry.space_group_name_H-M   'P 1'
#
loop_
_entity.id
_entity.type
_entity.pdbx_description
1 polymer ?
#
loop_
_entity_poly.entity_id
_entity_poly.type
_entity_poly.pdbx_seq_one_letter_code
_entity_poly.pdbx_strand_id
1 'polypeptide(L)'
;MDSEAGFSFTINHAPDKGLARVGTISTPHGDIQTPAFIPVGTKANVKTVLPEAMEDLGAQALLANAYHLYLQPGPDVLDEAGGLGAFMNWHKPTFTDSGGFQVLSLGVGFKKVLAMDAQTFRSDQVIAKNKERLAHVDDEGVTFKSHLDGSMHRFTAEVSMQIQHKLGADIMFAFDECTTLHNTRPYQELAMQRTYDWAIRCLDEHARLTEARAGKPYQALFGVIQGAQYEDLRKKAASDLGSMTSSGISFDGFGIGGALDKDSLGTIVGWVNSTLPQEKPKHLLGIGAPEDFFIAVENGVDTFDCVLASRIARTSAVYTMSGRFNVSNQPYIRDFNPIDDECDCYTCTHYTRAYLCHLFRSKEMLAGTLATIHNERFIVRLVDQIRQSIIDGNFFDMKADFLGRYAHKSGQSRD
;
A
#
# COMPACT_ATOMS: atom_id res chain seq x y z
N MET A 1 1.01 -36.46 3.11
CA MET A 1 0.57 -35.47 4.12
C MET A 1 0.57 -34.16 3.38
N ASP A 2 -0.58 -33.81 2.84
CA ASP A 2 -0.77 -32.56 2.16
C ASP A 2 -0.62 -31.45 3.20
N SER A 3 0.38 -30.57 3.03
CA SER A 3 0.50 -29.36 3.82
C SER A 3 -0.79 -28.59 3.57
N GLU A 4 -1.67 -28.48 4.57
CA GLU A 4 -2.74 -27.51 4.54
C GLU A 4 -2.11 -26.20 4.09
N ALA A 5 -2.61 -25.65 2.98
CA ALA A 5 -2.04 -24.47 2.33
C ALA A 5 -2.21 -23.25 3.25
N GLY A 6 -1.28 -23.12 4.18
CA GLY A 6 -1.12 -21.98 5.06
C GLY A 6 -0.33 -20.87 4.38
N PHE A 7 0.07 -19.88 5.14
CA PHE A 7 0.97 -18.81 4.71
C PHE A 7 2.44 -19.23 4.86
N SER A 8 3.29 -18.89 3.86
CA SER A 8 4.74 -19.03 3.99
C SER A 8 5.49 -17.98 3.18
N PHE A 9 6.73 -17.71 3.57
CA PHE A 9 7.65 -16.86 2.81
C PHE A 9 8.98 -17.58 2.60
N THR A 10 9.42 -17.64 1.36
CA THR A 10 10.70 -18.25 0.96
C THR A 10 11.55 -17.23 0.24
N ILE A 11 12.80 -17.03 0.71
CA ILE A 11 13.80 -16.21 0.00
C ILE A 11 14.43 -17.09 -1.08
N ASN A 12 14.22 -16.73 -2.35
CA ASN A 12 14.69 -17.49 -3.50
C ASN A 12 16.09 -17.03 -3.96
N HIS A 13 16.37 -15.72 -3.80
CA HIS A 13 17.65 -15.12 -4.16
C HIS A 13 17.93 -13.91 -3.28
N ALA A 14 19.14 -13.82 -2.76
CA ALA A 14 19.64 -12.66 -2.02
C ALA A 14 21.11 -12.42 -2.40
N PRO A 15 21.48 -11.21 -2.84
CA PRO A 15 22.87 -10.85 -3.06
C PRO A 15 23.70 -10.93 -1.76
N ASP A 16 25.00 -11.12 -1.89
CA ASP A 16 25.92 -11.21 -0.74
C ASP A 16 25.99 -9.93 0.10
N LYS A 17 25.54 -8.80 -0.46
CA LYS A 17 25.59 -7.49 0.20
C LYS A 17 24.27 -6.76 0.02
N GLY A 18 23.86 -6.05 1.08
CA GLY A 18 22.62 -5.28 1.12
C GLY A 18 21.42 -6.07 1.64
N LEU A 19 20.24 -5.50 1.54
CA LEU A 19 18.99 -6.09 2.01
C LEU A 19 18.05 -6.47 0.85
N ALA A 20 18.38 -6.09 -0.39
CA ALA A 20 17.59 -6.45 -1.57
C ALA A 20 17.50 -7.97 -1.70
N ARG A 21 16.33 -8.48 -2.02
CA ARG A 21 16.10 -9.92 -2.15
C ARG A 21 14.92 -10.23 -3.08
N VAL A 22 14.89 -11.44 -3.57
CA VAL A 22 13.78 -12.02 -4.31
C VAL A 22 13.23 -13.18 -3.50
N GLY A 23 11.91 -13.25 -3.37
CA GLY A 23 11.25 -14.30 -2.61
C GLY A 23 9.88 -14.65 -3.19
N THR A 24 9.22 -15.59 -2.52
CA THR A 24 7.85 -16.01 -2.81
C THR A 24 7.05 -15.98 -1.51
N ILE A 25 5.97 -15.22 -1.48
CA ILE A 25 4.92 -15.31 -0.47
C ILE A 25 3.89 -16.29 -1.01
N SER A 26 3.68 -17.40 -0.32
CA SER A 26 2.61 -18.36 -0.66
C SER A 26 1.40 -18.14 0.23
N THR A 27 0.22 -18.06 -0.38
CA THR A 27 -1.07 -17.86 0.29
C THR A 27 -2.07 -18.91 -0.17
N PRO A 28 -3.22 -19.08 0.51
CA PRO A 28 -4.26 -20.01 0.07
C PRO A 28 -4.78 -19.75 -1.36
N HIS A 29 -4.70 -18.49 -1.85
CA HIS A 29 -5.18 -18.12 -3.19
C HIS A 29 -4.06 -17.93 -4.22
N GLY A 30 -2.83 -18.35 -3.91
CA GLY A 30 -1.71 -18.37 -4.83
C GLY A 30 -0.46 -17.66 -4.31
N ASP A 31 0.55 -17.62 -5.16
CA ASP A 31 1.86 -17.09 -4.84
C ASP A 31 2.02 -15.63 -5.29
N ILE A 32 2.84 -14.88 -4.52
CA ILE A 32 3.29 -13.53 -4.86
C ILE A 32 4.82 -13.55 -4.96
N GLN A 33 5.33 -13.32 -6.17
CA GLN A 33 6.77 -13.21 -6.41
C GLN A 33 7.25 -11.81 -6.00
N THR A 34 8.14 -11.74 -5.02
CA THR A 34 8.63 -10.47 -4.47
C THR A 34 9.99 -10.06 -5.03
N PRO A 35 10.30 -8.75 -5.16
CA PRO A 35 9.43 -7.59 -4.89
C PRO A 35 8.19 -7.56 -5.77
N ALA A 36 7.05 -7.08 -5.22
CA ALA A 36 5.79 -6.95 -5.93
C ALA A 36 5.04 -5.66 -5.57
N PHE A 37 4.40 -5.04 -6.57
CA PHE A 37 3.46 -3.96 -6.33
C PHE A 37 2.04 -4.51 -6.20
N ILE A 38 1.32 -4.05 -5.18
CA ILE A 38 -0.05 -4.46 -4.86
C ILE A 38 -1.00 -3.30 -5.18
N PRO A 39 -1.71 -3.32 -6.33
CA PRO A 39 -2.66 -2.28 -6.69
C PRO A 39 -3.78 -2.14 -5.67
N VAL A 40 -4.19 -0.88 -5.40
CA VAL A 40 -5.19 -0.60 -4.37
C VAL A 40 -6.59 -0.46 -4.96
N GLY A 41 -7.43 -1.41 -4.61
CA GLY A 41 -8.86 -1.43 -4.87
C GLY A 41 -9.67 -1.01 -3.66
N THR A 42 -9.66 0.29 -3.30
CA THR A 42 -10.18 0.86 -2.04
C THR A 42 -11.53 0.30 -1.57
N LYS A 43 -12.47 0.07 -2.49
CA LYS A 43 -13.82 -0.45 -2.22
C LYS A 43 -14.07 -1.74 -3.02
N ALA A 44 -13.17 -2.71 -2.89
CA ALA A 44 -13.19 -3.95 -3.65
C ALA A 44 -13.15 -3.75 -5.18
N ASN A 45 -12.49 -2.67 -5.64
CA ASN A 45 -12.22 -2.45 -7.07
C ASN A 45 -11.10 -1.45 -7.28
N VAL A 46 -10.20 -1.71 -8.21
CA VAL A 46 -9.30 -0.68 -8.75
C VAL A 46 -10.15 0.22 -9.65
N LYS A 47 -10.21 1.51 -9.31
CA LYS A 47 -11.16 2.43 -9.94
C LYS A 47 -11.01 2.46 -11.44
N THR A 48 -12.14 2.29 -12.14
CA THR A 48 -12.29 2.33 -13.60
C THR A 48 -11.72 1.12 -14.36
N VAL A 49 -11.20 0.10 -13.68
CA VAL A 49 -10.70 -1.14 -14.28
C VAL A 49 -11.41 -2.34 -13.69
N LEU A 50 -11.75 -3.32 -14.51
CA LEU A 50 -12.34 -4.57 -14.06
C LEU A 50 -11.32 -5.37 -13.25
N PRO A 51 -11.71 -6.04 -12.14
CA PRO A 51 -10.78 -6.83 -11.34
C PRO A 51 -10.00 -7.87 -12.16
N GLU A 52 -10.68 -8.61 -13.03
CA GLU A 52 -10.08 -9.60 -13.93
C GLU A 52 -9.07 -8.96 -14.90
N ALA A 53 -9.30 -7.74 -15.36
CA ALA A 53 -8.33 -7.04 -16.22
C ALA A 53 -7.05 -6.66 -15.46
N MET A 54 -7.07 -6.57 -14.12
CA MET A 54 -5.85 -6.38 -13.33
C MET A 54 -4.92 -7.60 -13.42
N GLU A 55 -5.46 -8.79 -13.63
CA GLU A 55 -4.65 -9.99 -13.89
C GLU A 55 -3.89 -9.88 -15.21
N ASP A 56 -4.53 -9.38 -16.27
CA ASP A 56 -3.90 -9.15 -17.59
C ASP A 56 -2.78 -8.10 -17.50
N LEU A 57 -2.87 -7.17 -16.54
CA LEU A 57 -1.82 -6.18 -16.26
C LEU A 57 -0.63 -6.75 -15.47
N GLY A 58 -0.71 -8.01 -15.03
CA GLY A 58 0.31 -8.68 -14.25
C GLY A 58 0.21 -8.48 -12.73
N ALA A 59 -0.89 -7.91 -12.22
CA ALA A 59 -1.12 -7.81 -10.79
C ALA A 59 -1.19 -9.20 -10.16
N GLN A 60 -0.39 -9.42 -9.10
CA GLN A 60 -0.33 -10.70 -8.41
C GLN A 60 -1.27 -10.75 -7.21
N ALA A 61 -1.62 -9.59 -6.65
CA ALA A 61 -2.55 -9.43 -5.55
C ALA A 61 -3.23 -8.06 -5.64
N LEU A 62 -4.34 -7.87 -4.93
CA LEU A 62 -5.03 -6.58 -4.78
C LEU A 62 -5.21 -6.25 -3.30
N LEU A 63 -5.14 -4.96 -2.94
CA LEU A 63 -5.41 -4.49 -1.60
C LEU A 63 -6.74 -3.72 -1.54
N ALA A 64 -7.57 -4.01 -0.54
CA ALA A 64 -8.78 -3.25 -0.25
C ALA A 64 -8.74 -2.64 1.17
N ASN A 65 -9.45 -1.52 1.35
CA ASN A 65 -9.42 -0.81 2.63
C ASN A 65 -10.56 -1.26 3.55
N ALA A 66 -10.22 -1.84 4.70
CA ALA A 66 -11.18 -2.35 5.68
C ALA A 66 -12.16 -1.28 6.17
N TYR A 67 -11.70 -0.06 6.42
CA TYR A 67 -12.56 1.06 6.81
C TYR A 67 -13.70 1.33 5.81
N HIS A 68 -13.38 1.37 4.52
CA HIS A 68 -14.37 1.67 3.49
C HIS A 68 -15.36 0.51 3.32
N LEU A 69 -14.87 -0.73 3.39
CA LEU A 69 -15.72 -1.91 3.28
C LEU A 69 -16.57 -2.15 4.53
N TYR A 70 -16.08 -1.77 5.71
CA TYR A 70 -16.86 -1.75 6.94
C TYR A 70 -18.06 -0.82 6.85
N LEU A 71 -17.88 0.42 6.36
CA LEU A 71 -18.98 1.37 6.22
C LEU A 71 -19.93 1.01 5.07
N GLN A 72 -19.41 0.40 4.00
CA GLN A 72 -20.21 0.02 2.83
C GLN A 72 -19.46 -0.99 1.97
N PRO A 73 -20.02 -2.20 1.73
CA PRO A 73 -21.40 -2.64 2.04
C PRO A 73 -21.59 -3.18 3.46
N GLY A 74 -20.53 -3.31 4.25
CA GLY A 74 -20.48 -3.96 5.55
C GLY A 74 -19.78 -5.33 5.48
N PRO A 75 -19.06 -5.73 6.56
CA PRO A 75 -18.26 -6.95 6.55
C PRO A 75 -19.11 -8.23 6.46
N ASP A 76 -20.34 -8.23 6.96
CA ASP A 76 -21.21 -9.40 6.88
C ASP A 76 -21.58 -9.74 5.44
N VAL A 77 -21.80 -8.73 4.59
CA VAL A 77 -22.09 -8.93 3.15
C VAL A 77 -20.92 -9.61 2.44
N LEU A 78 -19.69 -9.24 2.80
CA LEU A 78 -18.50 -9.87 2.20
C LEU A 78 -18.28 -11.29 2.72
N ASP A 79 -18.53 -11.55 4.00
CA ASP A 79 -18.44 -12.90 4.57
C ASP A 79 -19.48 -13.84 3.93
N GLU A 80 -20.72 -13.38 3.76
CA GLU A 80 -21.80 -14.12 3.07
C GLU A 80 -21.47 -14.38 1.57
N ALA A 81 -20.76 -13.44 0.92
CA ALA A 81 -20.32 -13.57 -0.47
C ALA A 81 -19.13 -14.55 -0.64
N GLY A 82 -18.55 -15.06 0.45
CA GLY A 82 -17.38 -15.93 0.42
C GLY A 82 -16.03 -15.22 0.52
N GLY A 83 -16.02 -13.95 0.95
CA GLY A 83 -14.84 -13.13 1.13
C GLY A 83 -14.59 -12.13 0.00
N LEU A 84 -13.57 -11.30 0.20
CA LEU A 84 -13.21 -10.18 -0.68
C LEU A 84 -12.97 -10.61 -2.14
N GLY A 85 -12.21 -11.68 -2.33
CA GLY A 85 -11.90 -12.19 -3.67
C GLY A 85 -13.14 -12.63 -4.43
N ALA A 86 -13.99 -13.45 -3.79
CA ALA A 86 -15.26 -13.92 -4.39
C ALA A 86 -16.20 -12.74 -4.66
N PHE A 87 -16.29 -11.78 -3.73
CA PHE A 87 -17.15 -10.61 -3.87
C PHE A 87 -16.79 -9.73 -5.08
N MET A 88 -15.49 -9.58 -5.39
CA MET A 88 -15.04 -8.72 -6.48
C MET A 88 -14.61 -9.49 -7.75
N ASN A 89 -14.87 -10.81 -7.84
CA ASN A 89 -14.42 -11.65 -8.94
C ASN A 89 -12.89 -11.64 -9.16
N TRP A 90 -12.13 -11.74 -8.07
CA TRP A 90 -10.68 -11.82 -8.07
C TRP A 90 -10.24 -13.11 -7.39
N HIS A 91 -9.50 -13.98 -8.10
CA HIS A 91 -9.18 -15.33 -7.65
C HIS A 91 -7.72 -15.50 -7.19
N LYS A 92 -6.99 -14.41 -7.07
CA LYS A 92 -5.61 -14.36 -6.58
C LYS A 92 -5.54 -13.74 -5.19
N PRO A 93 -4.36 -13.69 -4.56
CA PRO A 93 -4.19 -13.15 -3.22
C PRO A 93 -4.78 -11.76 -3.03
N THR A 94 -5.28 -11.52 -1.82
CA THR A 94 -5.83 -10.23 -1.40
C THR A 94 -5.19 -9.76 -0.11
N PHE A 95 -5.11 -8.43 0.04
CA PHE A 95 -4.70 -7.74 1.24
C PHE A 95 -5.83 -6.87 1.77
N THR A 96 -5.90 -6.69 3.09
CA THR A 96 -6.69 -5.62 3.72
C THR A 96 -5.81 -4.82 4.66
N ASP A 97 -5.97 -3.48 4.67
CA ASP A 97 -5.39 -2.66 5.72
C ASP A 97 -6.17 -2.79 7.04
N SER A 98 -5.61 -2.24 8.12
CA SER A 98 -6.26 -2.27 9.45
C SER A 98 -7.46 -1.32 9.58
N GLY A 99 -7.63 -0.37 8.65
CA GLY A 99 -8.55 0.75 8.75
C GLY A 99 -8.04 1.92 9.60
N GLY A 100 -6.97 1.77 10.36
CA GLY A 100 -6.44 2.76 11.29
C GLY A 100 -6.07 4.08 10.61
N PHE A 101 -5.37 4.03 9.49
CA PHE A 101 -5.00 5.22 8.72
C PHE A 101 -6.22 6.03 8.26
N GLN A 102 -7.25 5.39 7.71
CA GLN A 102 -8.45 6.07 7.19
C GLN A 102 -9.28 6.70 8.30
N VAL A 103 -9.43 6.00 9.43
CA VAL A 103 -10.12 6.50 10.62
C VAL A 103 -9.46 7.78 11.11
N LEU A 104 -8.13 7.80 11.22
CA LEU A 104 -7.37 8.95 11.67
C LEU A 104 -7.33 10.05 10.59
N SER A 105 -7.06 9.71 9.34
CA SER A 105 -6.90 10.67 8.25
C SER A 105 -8.19 11.40 7.89
N LEU A 106 -9.32 10.74 7.90
CA LEU A 106 -10.63 11.33 7.63
C LEU A 106 -11.15 12.12 8.84
N GLY A 107 -10.81 11.67 10.06
CA GLY A 107 -11.20 12.33 11.30
C GLY A 107 -10.49 13.65 11.59
N VAL A 108 -9.26 13.82 11.14
CA VAL A 108 -8.43 15.02 11.42
C VAL A 108 -8.42 16.01 10.25
N GLY A 109 -9.06 15.70 9.12
CA GLY A 109 -9.05 16.57 7.94
C GLY A 109 -7.71 16.54 7.18
N PHE A 110 -7.05 15.42 7.15
CA PHE A 110 -5.71 15.11 6.62
C PHE A 110 -5.49 15.40 5.13
N LYS A 111 -6.48 15.79 4.37
CA LYS A 111 -6.32 16.06 2.92
C LYS A 111 -5.18 17.00 2.56
N LYS A 112 -4.65 17.78 3.53
CA LYS A 112 -3.51 18.69 3.34
C LYS A 112 -2.17 18.18 3.91
N VAL A 113 -2.17 17.16 4.76
CA VAL A 113 -0.96 16.69 5.46
C VAL A 113 -0.24 15.58 4.70
N LEU A 114 -0.92 14.92 3.77
CA LEU A 114 -0.34 13.91 2.87
C LEU A 114 0.32 14.50 1.61
N ALA A 115 0.28 15.81 1.40
CA ALA A 115 1.16 16.45 0.43
C ALA A 115 2.57 16.45 1.03
N MET A 116 3.43 15.56 0.54
CA MET A 116 4.81 15.33 0.99
C MET A 116 5.77 16.51 0.71
N ASP A 117 5.29 17.74 0.69
CA ASP A 117 6.12 18.95 0.60
C ASP A 117 6.25 19.60 1.97
N ALA A 118 7.24 19.12 2.74
CA ALA A 118 7.61 19.66 4.06
C ALA A 118 8.11 21.12 4.00
N GLN A 119 8.30 21.71 2.82
CA GLN A 119 8.88 23.05 2.68
C GLN A 119 7.86 24.21 2.72
N THR A 120 6.55 23.95 2.76
CA THR A 120 5.55 25.02 2.55
C THR A 120 4.66 25.34 3.76
N PHE A 121 4.77 24.68 4.91
CA PHE A 121 3.85 24.92 6.02
C PHE A 121 4.52 25.34 7.33
N ARG A 122 4.19 26.55 7.80
CA ARG A 122 4.44 26.97 9.18
C ARG A 122 3.51 26.20 10.14
N SER A 123 4.06 25.73 11.25
CA SER A 123 3.46 24.79 12.23
C SER A 123 2.09 25.19 12.81
N ASP A 124 1.70 26.44 12.69
CA ASP A 124 0.50 27.03 13.33
C ASP A 124 -0.76 26.97 12.45
N GLN A 125 -0.66 26.57 11.18
CA GLN A 125 -1.80 26.54 10.22
C GLN A 125 -2.36 25.15 9.95
N VAL A 126 -1.76 24.10 10.51
CA VAL A 126 -2.13 22.69 10.21
C VAL A 126 -3.38 22.23 10.94
N ILE A 127 -3.77 22.90 12.03
CA ILE A 127 -5.01 22.64 12.74
C ILE A 127 -6.01 23.75 12.39
N ALA A 128 -6.97 23.47 11.51
CA ALA A 128 -8.08 24.39 11.27
C ALA A 128 -8.80 24.62 12.60
N LYS A 129 -8.63 25.79 13.18
CA LYS A 129 -9.06 26.20 14.54
C LYS A 129 -10.57 26.06 14.83
N ASN A 130 -11.40 25.61 13.90
CA ASN A 130 -12.85 25.51 14.07
C ASN A 130 -13.50 24.34 13.29
N LYS A 131 -12.78 23.24 13.00
CA LYS A 131 -13.43 22.02 12.51
C LYS A 131 -13.55 21.02 13.65
N GLU A 132 -14.79 20.55 13.87
CA GLU A 132 -15.12 19.45 14.75
C GLU A 132 -14.17 18.27 14.45
N ARG A 133 -13.47 17.77 15.46
CA ARG A 133 -12.62 16.59 15.32
C ARG A 133 -13.54 15.40 15.05
N LEU A 134 -13.42 14.79 13.89
CA LEU A 134 -14.22 13.64 13.49
C LEU A 134 -13.67 12.31 14.01
N ALA A 135 -12.52 12.32 14.67
CA ALA A 135 -11.93 11.14 15.32
C ALA A 135 -11.27 11.50 16.65
N HIS A 136 -11.39 10.58 17.61
CA HIS A 136 -10.77 10.64 18.94
C HIS A 136 -10.05 9.32 19.22
N VAL A 137 -8.77 9.40 19.58
CA VAL A 137 -7.92 8.25 19.93
C VAL A 137 -7.77 8.19 21.44
N ASP A 138 -7.94 7.02 22.02
CA ASP A 138 -7.60 6.69 23.40
C ASP A 138 -6.82 5.36 23.46
N ASP A 139 -6.48 4.89 24.65
CA ASP A 139 -5.65 3.68 24.79
C ASP A 139 -6.40 2.39 24.35
N GLU A 140 -7.72 2.43 24.30
CA GLU A 140 -8.54 1.28 23.88
C GLU A 140 -8.78 1.24 22.35
N GLY A 141 -8.68 2.38 21.67
CA GLY A 141 -8.95 2.43 20.23
C GLY A 141 -9.31 3.82 19.70
N VAL A 142 -10.10 3.88 18.63
CA VAL A 142 -10.46 5.11 17.94
C VAL A 142 -11.97 5.21 17.77
N THR A 143 -12.56 6.29 18.29
CA THR A 143 -13.96 6.66 18.02
C THR A 143 -14.00 7.67 16.89
N PHE A 144 -14.82 7.45 15.88
CA PHE A 144 -14.89 8.33 14.70
C PHE A 144 -16.32 8.49 14.19
N LYS A 145 -16.51 9.57 13.42
CA LYS A 145 -17.77 9.88 12.74
C LYS A 145 -17.70 9.42 11.28
N SER A 146 -18.67 8.62 10.86
CA SER A 146 -18.79 8.18 9.47
C SER A 146 -18.93 9.38 8.52
N HIS A 147 -18.16 9.38 7.44
CA HIS A 147 -18.26 10.41 6.39
C HIS A 147 -19.45 10.19 5.45
N LEU A 148 -20.12 9.03 5.54
CA LEU A 148 -21.27 8.70 4.71
C LEU A 148 -22.57 9.25 5.28
N ASP A 149 -22.82 9.03 6.56
CA ASP A 149 -24.10 9.31 7.22
C ASP A 149 -23.97 10.06 8.56
N GLY A 150 -22.75 10.28 9.03
CA GLY A 150 -22.48 10.97 10.28
C GLY A 150 -22.66 10.13 11.54
N SER A 151 -22.92 8.82 11.43
CA SER A 151 -23.00 7.91 12.58
C SER A 151 -21.67 7.78 13.30
N MET A 152 -21.74 7.51 14.61
CA MET A 152 -20.53 7.31 15.43
C MET A 152 -20.16 5.82 15.45
N HIS A 153 -18.88 5.56 15.25
CA HIS A 153 -18.30 4.21 15.23
C HIS A 153 -17.08 4.14 16.14
N ARG A 154 -16.75 2.93 16.57
CA ARG A 154 -15.53 2.69 17.32
C ARG A 154 -14.76 1.50 16.74
N PHE A 155 -13.48 1.73 16.49
CA PHE A 155 -12.51 0.69 16.14
C PHE A 155 -11.59 0.45 17.33
N THR A 156 -11.42 -0.83 17.66
CA THR A 156 -10.39 -1.33 18.57
C THR A 156 -9.56 -2.38 17.82
N ALA A 157 -8.50 -2.88 18.43
CA ALA A 157 -7.72 -3.99 17.87
C ALA A 157 -8.61 -5.18 17.50
N GLU A 158 -9.51 -5.59 18.41
CA GLU A 158 -10.42 -6.72 18.20
C GLU A 158 -11.42 -6.44 17.07
N VAL A 159 -12.03 -5.25 17.06
CA VAL A 159 -13.00 -4.87 16.02
C VAL A 159 -12.34 -4.87 14.63
N SER A 160 -11.11 -4.36 14.51
CA SER A 160 -10.36 -4.41 13.26
C SER A 160 -10.10 -5.85 12.80
N MET A 161 -9.70 -6.74 13.71
CA MET A 161 -9.51 -8.17 13.40
C MET A 161 -10.82 -8.83 12.97
N GLN A 162 -11.92 -8.59 13.68
CA GLN A 162 -13.24 -9.13 13.33
C GLN A 162 -13.70 -8.70 11.94
N ILE A 163 -13.50 -7.43 11.61
CA ILE A 163 -13.79 -6.90 10.28
C ILE A 163 -12.94 -7.64 9.23
N GLN A 164 -11.61 -7.64 9.38
CA GLN A 164 -10.71 -8.22 8.40
C GLN A 164 -10.90 -9.74 8.22
N HIS A 165 -11.22 -10.46 9.31
CA HIS A 165 -11.58 -11.88 9.23
C HIS A 165 -12.84 -12.12 8.39
N LYS A 166 -13.86 -11.26 8.50
CA LYS A 166 -15.07 -11.34 7.67
C LYS A 166 -14.81 -10.94 6.22
N LEU A 167 -13.90 -9.97 5.98
CA LEU A 167 -13.46 -9.62 4.64
C LEU A 167 -12.73 -10.78 3.94
N GLY A 168 -12.07 -11.67 4.69
CA GLY A 168 -11.49 -12.91 4.16
C GLY A 168 -10.28 -12.68 3.25
N ALA A 169 -9.48 -11.65 3.48
CA ALA A 169 -8.24 -11.42 2.74
C ALA A 169 -7.15 -12.42 3.16
N ASP A 170 -6.19 -12.73 2.28
CA ASP A 170 -5.07 -13.61 2.58
C ASP A 170 -4.08 -12.99 3.55
N ILE A 171 -3.87 -11.67 3.45
CA ILE A 171 -2.95 -10.91 4.30
C ILE A 171 -3.66 -9.72 4.90
N MET A 172 -3.55 -9.60 6.22
CA MET A 172 -4.16 -8.55 7.03
C MET A 172 -3.08 -7.77 7.79
N PHE A 173 -3.37 -6.53 8.17
CA PHE A 173 -2.49 -5.73 9.02
C PHE A 173 -3.10 -5.53 10.40
N ALA A 174 -2.26 -5.60 11.44
CA ALA A 174 -2.65 -5.30 12.80
C ALA A 174 -3.07 -3.83 12.93
N PHE A 175 -4.03 -3.57 13.81
CA PHE A 175 -4.52 -2.21 14.07
C PHE A 175 -3.43 -1.39 14.75
N ASP A 176 -3.16 -0.20 14.22
CA ASP A 176 -2.07 0.67 14.63
C ASP A 176 -2.50 2.14 14.72
N GLU A 177 -1.80 2.93 15.52
CA GLU A 177 -1.97 4.38 15.52
C GLU A 177 -0.98 5.03 14.54
N CYS A 178 -1.47 5.32 13.34
CA CYS A 178 -0.69 6.06 12.34
C CYS A 178 -0.51 7.52 12.76
N THR A 179 0.73 7.99 12.82
CA THR A 179 1.09 9.36 13.16
C THR A 179 1.59 10.15 11.96
N THR A 180 1.73 11.47 12.13
CA THR A 180 2.28 12.38 11.11
C THR A 180 3.67 12.85 11.51
N LEU A 181 4.44 13.39 10.55
CA LEU A 181 5.73 14.02 10.81
C LEU A 181 5.63 15.27 11.71
N HIS A 182 4.43 15.84 11.87
CA HIS A 182 4.19 17.03 12.70
C HIS A 182 3.87 16.69 14.17
N ASN A 183 3.63 15.43 14.50
CA ASN A 183 3.43 15.02 15.89
C ASN A 183 4.73 15.16 16.67
N THR A 184 4.64 15.67 17.90
CA THR A 184 5.81 15.81 18.79
C THR A 184 6.38 14.42 19.16
N ARG A 185 7.67 14.37 19.48
CA ARG A 185 8.30 13.12 19.91
C ARG A 185 7.58 12.42 21.07
N PRO A 186 7.17 13.10 22.17
CA PRO A 186 6.39 12.44 23.23
C PRO A 186 5.09 11.82 22.75
N TYR A 187 4.42 12.44 21.76
CA TYR A 187 3.23 11.85 21.16
C TYR A 187 3.56 10.62 20.30
N GLN A 188 4.68 10.65 19.56
CA GLN A 188 5.15 9.49 18.80
C GLN A 188 5.45 8.30 19.71
N GLU A 189 6.07 8.54 20.87
CA GLU A 189 6.34 7.53 21.89
C GLU A 189 5.03 6.93 22.45
N LEU A 190 4.04 7.78 22.75
CA LEU A 190 2.72 7.34 23.20
C LEU A 190 1.99 6.50 22.14
N ALA A 191 1.96 6.99 20.90
CA ALA A 191 1.31 6.26 19.79
C ALA A 191 2.00 4.93 19.49
N MET A 192 3.32 4.88 19.61
CA MET A 192 4.08 3.63 19.48
C MET A 192 3.75 2.64 20.59
N GLN A 193 3.59 3.10 21.84
CA GLN A 193 3.16 2.24 22.95
C GLN A 193 1.74 1.69 22.72
N ARG A 194 0.80 2.53 22.30
CA ARG A 194 -0.55 2.07 21.92
C ARG A 194 -0.52 1.04 20.79
N THR A 195 0.26 1.30 19.75
CA THR A 195 0.45 0.34 18.65
C THR A 195 0.97 -1.00 19.15
N TYR A 196 1.92 -0.99 20.11
CA TYR A 196 2.43 -2.20 20.74
C TYR A 196 1.34 -2.95 21.54
N ASP A 197 0.59 -2.24 22.36
CA ASP A 197 -0.48 -2.83 23.19
C ASP A 197 -1.63 -3.38 22.29
N TRP A 198 -1.98 -2.64 21.24
CA TRP A 198 -2.97 -3.09 20.26
C TRP A 198 -2.46 -4.28 19.41
N ALA A 199 -1.17 -4.37 19.13
CA ALA A 199 -0.57 -5.48 18.43
C ALA A 199 -0.73 -6.82 19.18
N ILE A 200 -0.55 -6.81 20.51
CA ILE A 200 -0.82 -7.98 21.37
C ILE A 200 -2.29 -8.39 21.26
N ARG A 201 -3.21 -7.44 21.40
CA ARG A 201 -4.66 -7.67 21.31
C ARG A 201 -5.08 -8.17 19.93
N CYS A 202 -4.42 -7.68 18.85
CA CYS A 202 -4.63 -8.20 17.51
C CYS A 202 -4.21 -9.66 17.37
N LEU A 203 -3.06 -10.06 17.94
CA LEU A 203 -2.62 -11.46 17.92
C LEU A 203 -3.61 -12.35 18.68
N ASP A 204 -4.04 -11.93 19.87
CA ASP A 204 -4.99 -12.70 20.69
C ASP A 204 -6.32 -12.90 19.98
N GLU A 205 -6.90 -11.84 19.42
CA GLU A 205 -8.17 -11.92 18.71
C GLU A 205 -8.01 -12.69 17.37
N HIS A 206 -6.88 -12.52 16.68
CA HIS A 206 -6.57 -13.28 15.46
C HIS A 206 -6.50 -14.79 15.75
N ALA A 207 -5.80 -15.21 16.81
CA ALA A 207 -5.74 -16.61 17.21
C ALA A 207 -7.14 -17.17 17.51
N ARG A 208 -7.94 -16.46 18.31
CA ARG A 208 -9.31 -16.83 18.65
C ARG A 208 -10.22 -16.96 17.41
N LEU A 209 -10.12 -15.99 16.47
CA LEU A 209 -10.95 -16.00 15.27
C LEU A 209 -10.50 -17.08 14.28
N THR A 210 -9.20 -17.35 14.18
CA THR A 210 -8.66 -18.42 13.31
C THR A 210 -9.17 -19.78 13.80
N GLU A 211 -9.16 -20.04 15.12
CA GLU A 211 -9.71 -21.26 15.67
C GLU A 211 -11.24 -21.36 15.44
N ALA A 212 -11.97 -20.26 15.64
CA ALA A 212 -13.43 -20.22 15.43
C ALA A 212 -13.83 -20.41 13.94
N ARG A 213 -12.93 -20.14 13.00
CA ARG A 213 -13.13 -20.27 11.55
C ARG A 213 -12.50 -21.53 10.96
N ALA A 214 -12.34 -22.59 11.74
CA ALA A 214 -11.77 -23.85 11.27
C ALA A 214 -12.43 -24.31 9.96
N GLY A 215 -11.59 -24.62 8.97
CA GLY A 215 -12.04 -25.00 7.61
C GLY A 215 -12.17 -23.86 6.59
N LYS A 216 -12.00 -22.57 7.00
CA LYS A 216 -11.78 -21.45 6.08
C LYS A 216 -10.27 -21.28 5.78
N PRO A 217 -9.89 -20.66 4.64
CA PRO A 217 -8.49 -20.39 4.33
C PRO A 217 -7.80 -19.59 5.44
N TYR A 218 -6.51 -19.89 5.68
CA TYR A 218 -5.71 -19.13 6.63
C TYR A 218 -5.52 -17.69 6.16
N GLN A 219 -5.55 -16.75 7.08
CA GLN A 219 -5.29 -15.33 6.84
C GLN A 219 -4.03 -14.94 7.62
N ALA A 220 -2.99 -14.52 6.94
CA ALA A 220 -1.75 -14.07 7.57
C ALA A 220 -1.93 -12.70 8.23
N LEU A 221 -1.33 -12.49 9.39
CA LEU A 221 -1.37 -11.22 10.12
C LEU A 221 0.02 -10.57 10.13
N PHE A 222 0.11 -9.33 9.60
CA PHE A 222 1.32 -8.52 9.59
C PHE A 222 1.27 -7.46 10.70
N GLY A 223 2.32 -7.39 11.51
CA GLY A 223 2.51 -6.32 12.49
C GLY A 223 2.91 -5.02 11.81
N VAL A 224 2.49 -3.86 12.34
CA VAL A 224 2.78 -2.54 11.73
C VAL A 224 3.81 -1.79 12.54
N ILE A 225 4.95 -1.47 11.90
CA ILE A 225 6.07 -0.76 12.52
C ILE A 225 5.88 0.75 12.37
N GLN A 226 5.71 1.44 13.50
CA GLN A 226 5.62 2.88 13.62
C GLN A 226 6.96 3.47 14.16
N GLY A 227 7.05 4.77 14.42
CA GLY A 227 8.23 5.43 14.99
C GLY A 227 8.67 6.71 14.26
N ALA A 228 7.87 7.17 13.28
CA ALA A 228 8.11 8.39 12.50
C ALA A 228 9.55 8.45 11.92
N GLN A 229 10.25 9.59 12.10
CA GLN A 229 11.61 9.81 11.62
C GLN A 229 12.70 9.49 12.67
N TYR A 230 12.35 8.86 13.79
CA TYR A 230 13.30 8.61 14.89
C TYR A 230 13.87 7.19 14.81
N GLU A 231 15.21 7.09 14.65
CA GLU A 231 15.91 5.80 14.52
C GLU A 231 15.67 4.88 15.71
N ASP A 232 15.83 5.43 16.92
CA ASP A 232 15.65 4.68 18.16
C ASP A 232 14.22 4.12 18.31
N LEU A 233 13.20 4.91 17.94
CA LEU A 233 11.81 4.47 17.98
C LEU A 233 11.52 3.40 16.90
N ARG A 234 12.02 3.59 15.68
CA ARG A 234 11.87 2.61 14.59
C ARG A 234 12.52 1.26 14.94
N LYS A 235 13.76 1.29 15.43
CA LYS A 235 14.46 0.09 15.84
C LYS A 235 13.80 -0.59 17.04
N LYS A 236 13.34 0.20 18.03
CA LYS A 236 12.60 -0.34 19.16
C LYS A 236 11.32 -1.02 18.71
N ALA A 237 10.49 -0.37 17.91
CA ALA A 237 9.24 -0.95 17.39
C ALA A 237 9.52 -2.23 16.57
N ALA A 238 10.54 -2.22 15.71
CA ALA A 238 10.93 -3.39 14.93
C ALA A 238 11.42 -4.56 15.81
N SER A 239 12.19 -4.28 16.85
CA SER A 239 12.65 -5.30 17.81
C SER A 239 11.49 -5.87 18.63
N ASP A 240 10.63 -5.00 19.16
CA ASP A 240 9.51 -5.37 20.03
C ASP A 240 8.49 -6.22 19.26
N LEU A 241 8.06 -5.76 18.07
CA LEU A 241 7.08 -6.50 17.26
C LEU A 241 7.70 -7.72 16.56
N GLY A 242 8.98 -7.63 16.18
CA GLY A 242 9.72 -8.71 15.52
C GLY A 242 9.85 -9.97 16.37
N SER A 243 9.89 -9.82 17.69
CA SER A 243 9.95 -10.92 18.66
C SER A 243 8.63 -11.18 19.39
N MET A 244 7.56 -10.43 19.07
CA MET A 244 6.29 -10.51 19.77
C MET A 244 5.62 -11.86 19.54
N THR A 245 5.15 -12.45 20.64
CA THR A 245 4.29 -13.64 20.63
C THR A 245 3.15 -13.42 21.61
N SER A 246 1.93 -13.77 21.23
CA SER A 246 0.77 -13.81 22.12
C SER A 246 -0.17 -14.94 21.69
N SER A 247 -0.88 -15.56 22.63
CA SER A 247 -1.76 -16.71 22.37
C SER A 247 -1.11 -17.84 21.55
N GLY A 248 0.21 -18.01 21.68
CA GLY A 248 0.98 -19.06 20.99
C GLY A 248 1.32 -18.79 19.54
N ILE A 249 1.01 -17.59 19.01
CA ILE A 249 1.31 -17.18 17.64
C ILE A 249 2.20 -15.92 17.61
N SER A 250 2.82 -15.66 16.45
CA SER A 250 3.60 -14.47 16.14
C SER A 250 3.11 -13.88 14.82
N PHE A 251 3.54 -12.65 14.49
CA PHE A 251 3.23 -12.07 13.18
C PHE A 251 3.87 -12.87 12.03
N ASP A 252 3.14 -13.02 10.93
CA ASP A 252 3.59 -13.70 9.72
C ASP A 252 4.50 -12.82 8.85
N GLY A 253 4.39 -11.50 9.00
CA GLY A 253 5.17 -10.50 8.30
C GLY A 253 5.03 -9.13 8.96
N PHE A 254 5.59 -8.10 8.33
CA PHE A 254 5.59 -6.76 8.89
C PHE A 254 5.28 -5.69 7.83
N GLY A 255 4.41 -4.74 8.21
CA GLY A 255 4.16 -3.51 7.49
C GLY A 255 5.02 -2.37 8.05
N ILE A 256 5.62 -1.57 7.18
CA ILE A 256 6.32 -0.34 7.56
C ILE A 256 5.34 0.81 7.34
N GLY A 257 4.83 1.36 8.44
CA GLY A 257 3.79 2.38 8.46
C GLY A 257 4.30 3.77 8.86
N GLY A 258 3.35 4.71 8.88
CA GLY A 258 3.56 6.10 9.25
C GLY A 258 3.99 7.00 8.10
N ALA A 259 3.92 8.32 8.33
CA ALA A 259 4.42 9.29 7.38
C ALA A 259 5.95 9.20 7.30
N LEU A 260 6.47 8.98 6.10
CA LEU A 260 7.89 8.93 5.81
C LEU A 260 8.28 10.17 4.99
N ASP A 261 9.33 10.85 5.43
CA ASP A 261 9.94 11.89 4.62
C ASP A 261 10.67 11.24 3.44
N LYS A 262 10.45 11.80 2.25
CA LYS A 262 10.95 11.21 1.00
C LYS A 262 12.48 11.10 0.96
N ASP A 263 13.17 12.10 1.48
CA ASP A 263 14.63 12.14 1.49
C ASP A 263 15.24 11.14 2.48
N SER A 264 14.48 10.76 3.51
CA SER A 264 14.90 9.83 4.56
C SER A 264 14.34 8.41 4.36
N LEU A 265 13.55 8.17 3.31
CA LEU A 265 12.85 6.90 3.08
C LEU A 265 13.78 5.68 3.18
N GLY A 266 14.87 5.68 2.41
CA GLY A 266 15.82 4.56 2.41
C GLY A 266 16.47 4.31 3.77
N THR A 267 16.85 5.38 4.46
CA THR A 267 17.45 5.31 5.79
C THR A 267 16.49 4.70 6.81
N ILE A 268 15.24 5.19 6.86
CA ILE A 268 14.22 4.71 7.80
C ILE A 268 13.87 3.25 7.52
N VAL A 269 13.65 2.89 6.25
CA VAL A 269 13.36 1.51 5.86
C VAL A 269 14.55 0.59 6.19
N GLY A 270 15.78 1.05 5.97
CA GLY A 270 17.00 0.33 6.33
C GLY A 270 17.11 0.05 7.84
N TRP A 271 16.81 1.03 8.71
CA TRP A 271 16.79 0.82 10.16
C TRP A 271 15.80 -0.26 10.58
N VAL A 272 14.58 -0.23 10.01
CA VAL A 272 13.53 -1.19 10.34
C VAL A 272 13.91 -2.58 9.82
N ASN A 273 14.24 -2.70 8.54
CA ASN A 273 14.46 -4.00 7.90
C ASN A 273 15.74 -4.70 8.36
N SER A 274 16.76 -3.96 8.80
CA SER A 274 17.96 -4.57 9.42
C SER A 274 17.68 -5.10 10.83
N THR A 275 16.60 -4.68 11.47
CA THR A 275 16.21 -5.10 12.83
C THR A 275 15.19 -6.24 12.81
N LEU A 276 14.26 -6.24 11.84
CA LEU A 276 13.22 -7.26 11.71
C LEU A 276 13.78 -8.64 11.33
N PRO A 277 13.10 -9.74 11.73
CA PRO A 277 13.42 -11.10 11.30
C PRO A 277 13.53 -11.19 9.77
N GLN A 278 14.64 -11.76 9.27
CA GLN A 278 14.89 -11.79 7.83
C GLN A 278 14.03 -12.81 7.09
N GLU A 279 13.60 -13.86 7.76
CA GLU A 279 12.71 -14.90 7.24
C GLU A 279 11.23 -14.47 7.11
N LYS A 280 10.89 -13.26 7.53
CA LYS A 280 9.53 -12.69 7.42
C LYS A 280 9.46 -11.67 6.28
N PRO A 281 8.36 -11.61 5.50
CA PRO A 281 8.17 -10.61 4.47
C PRO A 281 7.91 -9.21 5.04
N LYS A 282 8.30 -8.18 4.29
CA LYS A 282 8.20 -6.77 4.66
C LYS A 282 7.43 -6.00 3.61
N HIS A 283 6.37 -5.33 4.05
CA HIS A 283 5.48 -4.53 3.21
C HIS A 283 5.65 -3.05 3.53
N LEU A 284 5.86 -2.21 2.52
CA LEU A 284 5.96 -0.76 2.68
C LEU A 284 4.63 -0.09 2.31
N LEU A 285 3.93 0.43 3.32
CA LEU A 285 2.59 0.97 3.19
C LEU A 285 2.54 2.33 2.47
N GLY A 286 1.70 2.44 1.45
CA GLY A 286 1.34 3.71 0.83
C GLY A 286 2.39 4.35 -0.08
N ILE A 287 3.45 3.65 -0.45
CA ILE A 287 4.52 4.15 -1.33
C ILE A 287 4.31 3.66 -2.77
N GLY A 288 4.25 4.62 -3.72
CA GLY A 288 3.93 4.29 -5.11
C GLY A 288 4.51 5.26 -6.16
N ALA A 289 5.49 6.10 -5.81
CA ALA A 289 6.24 6.83 -6.81
C ALA A 289 7.33 5.92 -7.41
N PRO A 290 7.47 5.88 -8.75
CA PRO A 290 8.38 4.95 -9.42
C PRO A 290 9.82 4.98 -8.92
N GLU A 291 10.33 6.16 -8.61
CA GLU A 291 11.68 6.36 -8.10
C GLU A 291 11.90 5.77 -6.71
N ASP A 292 10.87 5.71 -5.87
CA ASP A 292 10.95 5.24 -4.49
C ASP A 292 11.09 3.72 -4.40
N PHE A 293 10.64 2.96 -5.42
CA PHE A 293 10.73 1.50 -5.41
C PHE A 293 12.17 0.99 -5.36
N PHE A 294 13.08 1.63 -6.09
CA PHE A 294 14.49 1.23 -6.08
C PHE A 294 15.11 1.39 -4.68
N ILE A 295 14.84 2.52 -4.02
CA ILE A 295 15.36 2.80 -2.68
C ILE A 295 14.77 1.83 -1.66
N ALA A 296 13.47 1.53 -1.77
CA ALA A 296 12.78 0.64 -0.86
C ALA A 296 13.27 -0.82 -1.02
N VAL A 297 13.39 -1.30 -2.28
CA VAL A 297 13.90 -2.66 -2.58
C VAL A 297 15.34 -2.83 -2.13
N GLU A 298 16.20 -1.85 -2.39
CA GLU A 298 17.60 -1.84 -1.92
C GLU A 298 17.68 -2.04 -0.40
N ASN A 299 16.68 -1.53 0.33
CA ASN A 299 16.58 -1.63 1.79
C ASN A 299 15.66 -2.78 2.26
N GLY A 300 15.38 -3.78 1.41
CA GLY A 300 14.79 -5.04 1.80
C GLY A 300 13.26 -5.07 1.89
N VAL A 301 12.58 -4.22 1.15
CA VAL A 301 11.11 -4.29 1.02
C VAL A 301 10.71 -5.35 0.01
N ASP A 302 9.73 -6.18 0.37
CA ASP A 302 9.23 -7.27 -0.46
C ASP A 302 7.96 -6.89 -1.23
N THR A 303 7.08 -6.08 -0.62
CA THR A 303 5.83 -5.66 -1.26
C THR A 303 5.50 -4.20 -0.97
N PHE A 304 4.74 -3.57 -1.87
CA PHE A 304 4.31 -2.17 -1.78
C PHE A 304 2.85 -2.05 -2.14
N ASP A 305 2.15 -1.08 -1.58
CA ASP A 305 0.83 -0.68 -2.05
C ASP A 305 0.75 0.82 -2.29
N CYS A 306 -0.01 1.25 -3.26
CA CYS A 306 -0.39 2.65 -3.37
C CYS A 306 -1.56 2.86 -4.36
N VAL A 307 -2.44 3.78 -4.01
CA VAL A 307 -3.52 4.23 -4.89
C VAL A 307 -3.06 5.26 -5.94
N LEU A 308 -1.78 5.66 -5.91
CA LEU A 308 -1.29 6.80 -6.70
C LEU A 308 -1.46 6.58 -8.20
N ALA A 309 -1.12 5.40 -8.72
CA ALA A 309 -1.20 5.08 -10.14
C ALA A 309 -2.59 5.34 -10.73
N SER A 310 -3.63 4.72 -10.16
CA SER A 310 -5.02 4.93 -10.58
C SER A 310 -5.57 6.32 -10.22
N ARG A 311 -5.08 6.94 -9.15
CA ARG A 311 -5.52 8.30 -8.74
C ARG A 311 -5.10 9.34 -9.76
N ILE A 312 -3.81 9.37 -10.15
CA ILE A 312 -3.31 10.37 -11.10
C ILE A 312 -3.79 10.10 -12.52
N ALA A 313 -3.94 8.83 -12.91
CA ALA A 313 -4.50 8.44 -14.19
C ALA A 313 -5.85 9.12 -14.44
N ARG A 314 -6.76 9.11 -13.47
CA ARG A 314 -8.08 9.74 -13.57
C ARG A 314 -8.04 11.27 -13.67
N THR A 315 -6.90 11.88 -13.44
CA THR A 315 -6.66 13.33 -13.60
C THR A 315 -5.72 13.64 -14.77
N SER A 316 -5.64 12.74 -15.74
CA SER A 316 -4.86 12.84 -16.99
C SER A 316 -3.34 12.69 -16.85
N ALA A 317 -2.81 12.40 -15.66
CA ALA A 317 -1.38 12.19 -15.50
C ALA A 317 -1.00 10.73 -15.78
N VAL A 318 -0.04 10.52 -16.66
CA VAL A 318 0.44 9.20 -17.09
C VAL A 318 1.95 9.08 -16.90
N TYR A 319 2.40 7.87 -16.58
CA TYR A 319 3.82 7.55 -16.44
C TYR A 319 4.47 7.19 -17.76
N THR A 320 5.77 7.44 -17.88
CA THR A 320 6.65 6.89 -18.91
C THR A 320 8.01 6.57 -18.30
N MET A 321 8.84 5.83 -19.00
CA MET A 321 10.23 5.57 -18.58
C MET A 321 11.08 6.84 -18.43
N SER A 322 10.63 7.97 -18.94
CA SER A 322 11.32 9.26 -18.82
C SER A 322 10.58 10.30 -17.97
N GLY A 323 9.60 9.89 -17.18
CA GLY A 323 8.88 10.76 -16.26
C GLY A 323 7.37 10.77 -16.46
N ARG A 324 6.69 11.71 -15.82
CA ARG A 324 5.23 11.84 -15.81
C ARG A 324 4.79 13.09 -16.58
N PHE A 325 3.68 12.99 -17.33
CA PHE A 325 3.08 14.14 -17.99
C PHE A 325 1.54 14.09 -17.97
N ASN A 326 0.90 15.23 -18.22
CA ASN A 326 -0.56 15.32 -18.36
C ASN A 326 -0.95 15.20 -19.82
N VAL A 327 -1.58 14.08 -20.20
CA VAL A 327 -1.97 13.80 -21.59
C VAL A 327 -3.07 14.74 -22.11
N SER A 328 -3.80 15.44 -21.24
CA SER A 328 -4.82 16.45 -21.62
C SER A 328 -4.23 17.79 -22.11
N ASN A 329 -2.88 17.97 -22.05
CA ASN A 329 -2.22 19.19 -22.45
C ASN A 329 -2.26 19.39 -23.98
N GLN A 330 -2.17 20.67 -24.41
CA GLN A 330 -2.31 21.06 -25.81
C GLN A 330 -1.33 20.37 -26.78
N PRO A 331 -0.05 20.12 -26.47
CA PRO A 331 0.86 19.41 -27.36
C PRO A 331 0.37 18.06 -27.84
N TYR A 332 -0.47 17.37 -27.02
CA TYR A 332 -0.93 16.01 -27.32
C TYR A 332 -2.18 15.92 -28.19
N ILE A 333 -2.81 17.04 -28.55
CA ILE A 333 -4.03 17.06 -29.40
C ILE A 333 -3.78 16.40 -30.78
N ARG A 334 -2.57 16.49 -31.28
CA ARG A 334 -2.16 15.91 -32.59
C ARG A 334 -0.98 14.94 -32.46
N ASP A 335 -0.77 14.38 -31.27
CA ASP A 335 0.26 13.39 -31.03
C ASP A 335 -0.34 11.98 -31.19
N PHE A 336 -0.06 11.35 -32.31
CA PHE A 336 -0.59 10.04 -32.67
C PHE A 336 0.29 8.86 -32.22
N ASN A 337 1.29 9.13 -31.35
CA ASN A 337 2.09 8.10 -30.73
C ASN A 337 1.37 7.52 -29.50
N PRO A 338 1.76 6.30 -29.03
CA PRO A 338 1.27 5.76 -27.75
C PRO A 338 1.72 6.64 -26.57
N ILE A 339 1.19 6.35 -25.36
CA ILE A 339 1.64 7.06 -24.15
C ILE A 339 3.14 6.84 -23.93
N ASP A 340 3.60 5.59 -24.07
CA ASP A 340 5.01 5.21 -23.94
C ASP A 340 5.30 4.10 -24.98
N ASP A 341 6.33 4.31 -25.80
CA ASP A 341 6.72 3.37 -26.86
C ASP A 341 7.30 2.06 -26.30
N GLU A 342 7.80 2.07 -25.06
CA GLU A 342 8.33 0.91 -24.37
C GLU A 342 7.23 0.11 -23.62
N CYS A 343 5.97 0.59 -23.61
CA CYS A 343 4.90 -0.01 -22.83
C CYS A 343 4.05 -0.97 -23.68
N ASP A 344 3.83 -2.18 -23.15
CA ASP A 344 3.08 -3.26 -23.77
C ASP A 344 1.60 -3.31 -23.36
N CYS A 345 1.09 -2.32 -22.59
CA CYS A 345 -0.28 -2.35 -22.10
C CYS A 345 -1.30 -2.17 -23.24
N TYR A 346 -2.53 -2.64 -22.98
CA TYR A 346 -3.66 -2.51 -23.90
C TYR A 346 -3.83 -1.08 -24.44
N THR A 347 -3.67 -0.08 -23.58
CA THR A 347 -3.82 1.33 -24.00
C THR A 347 -2.73 1.75 -24.98
N CYS A 348 -1.46 1.44 -24.74
CA CYS A 348 -0.36 1.82 -25.63
C CYS A 348 -0.38 1.07 -26.96
N THR A 349 -0.87 -0.16 -26.98
CA THR A 349 -0.93 -0.97 -28.20
C THR A 349 -2.12 -0.64 -29.11
N HIS A 350 -3.15 0.05 -28.58
CA HIS A 350 -4.40 0.30 -29.35
C HIS A 350 -4.75 1.79 -29.50
N TYR A 351 -4.21 2.67 -28.64
CA TYR A 351 -4.65 4.07 -28.59
C TYR A 351 -3.47 5.05 -28.61
N THR A 352 -3.75 6.26 -29.08
CA THR A 352 -2.78 7.35 -29.18
C THR A 352 -2.97 8.40 -28.10
N ARG A 353 -1.94 9.19 -27.83
CA ARG A 353 -2.02 10.36 -26.95
C ARG A 353 -3.10 11.34 -27.41
N ALA A 354 -3.27 11.53 -28.72
CA ALA A 354 -4.30 12.41 -29.28
C ALA A 354 -5.71 11.93 -28.90
N TYR A 355 -5.97 10.64 -28.98
CA TYR A 355 -7.27 10.07 -28.58
C TYR A 355 -7.52 10.23 -27.08
N LEU A 356 -6.56 9.90 -26.22
CA LEU A 356 -6.67 10.11 -24.79
C LEU A 356 -6.86 11.58 -24.43
N CYS A 357 -6.10 12.49 -25.08
CA CYS A 357 -6.24 13.94 -24.92
C CYS A 357 -7.67 14.39 -25.26
N HIS A 358 -8.24 13.89 -26.36
CA HIS A 358 -9.64 14.14 -26.73
C HIS A 358 -10.59 13.67 -25.63
N LEU A 359 -10.48 12.42 -25.18
CA LEU A 359 -11.37 11.85 -24.16
C LEU A 359 -11.32 12.63 -22.85
N PHE A 360 -10.13 13.01 -22.35
CA PHE A 360 -10.01 13.81 -21.13
C PHE A 360 -10.64 15.20 -21.29
N ARG A 361 -10.42 15.86 -22.42
CA ARG A 361 -11.00 17.19 -22.71
C ARG A 361 -12.51 17.13 -22.85
N SER A 362 -13.04 16.04 -23.40
CA SER A 362 -14.47 15.77 -23.54
C SER A 362 -15.10 15.21 -22.24
N LYS A 363 -14.29 14.98 -21.18
CA LYS A 363 -14.72 14.40 -19.89
C LYS A 363 -15.37 13.02 -20.00
N GLU A 364 -14.94 12.22 -20.99
CA GLU A 364 -15.40 10.85 -21.17
C GLU A 364 -14.80 9.92 -20.10
N MET A 365 -15.62 9.04 -19.53
CA MET A 365 -15.17 8.10 -18.48
C MET A 365 -14.10 7.14 -18.98
N LEU A 366 -14.13 6.75 -20.26
CA LEU A 366 -13.14 5.89 -20.88
C LEU A 366 -11.71 6.44 -20.77
N ALA A 367 -11.53 7.77 -20.68
CA ALA A 367 -10.23 8.40 -20.46
C ALA A 367 -9.55 7.86 -19.18
N GLY A 368 -10.30 7.83 -18.08
CA GLY A 368 -9.82 7.28 -16.80
C GLY A 368 -9.49 5.80 -16.86
N THR A 369 -10.30 5.01 -17.56
CA THR A 369 -10.07 3.57 -17.76
C THR A 369 -8.75 3.31 -18.49
N LEU A 370 -8.58 3.91 -19.67
CA LEU A 370 -7.38 3.71 -20.49
C LEU A 370 -6.11 4.20 -19.79
N ALA A 371 -6.18 5.36 -19.14
CA ALA A 371 -5.03 5.89 -18.40
C ALA A 371 -4.70 5.04 -17.15
N THR A 372 -5.71 4.47 -16.46
CA THR A 372 -5.47 3.58 -15.31
C THR A 372 -4.85 2.26 -15.74
N ILE A 373 -5.34 1.64 -16.81
CA ILE A 373 -4.73 0.45 -17.42
C ILE A 373 -3.24 0.68 -17.68
N HIS A 374 -2.91 1.80 -18.28
CA HIS A 374 -1.51 2.15 -18.58
C HIS A 374 -0.68 2.33 -17.29
N ASN A 375 -1.14 3.16 -16.37
CA ASN A 375 -0.37 3.48 -15.16
C ASN A 375 -0.18 2.25 -14.24
N GLU A 376 -1.20 1.42 -14.08
CA GLU A 376 -1.08 0.19 -13.26
C GLU A 376 -0.11 -0.80 -13.92
N ARG A 377 -0.21 -1.00 -15.26
CA ARG A 377 0.76 -1.84 -15.98
C ARG A 377 2.18 -1.32 -15.87
N PHE A 378 2.37 0.01 -16.00
CA PHE A 378 3.68 0.63 -15.86
C PHE A 378 4.32 0.31 -14.51
N ILE A 379 3.59 0.50 -13.41
CA ILE A 379 4.09 0.28 -12.05
C ILE A 379 4.37 -1.21 -11.80
N VAL A 380 3.42 -2.10 -12.12
CA VAL A 380 3.60 -3.55 -11.96
C VAL A 380 4.82 -4.02 -12.73
N ARG A 381 4.92 -3.66 -14.01
CA ARG A 381 6.06 -4.03 -14.87
C ARG A 381 7.39 -3.50 -14.36
N LEU A 382 7.42 -2.25 -13.87
CA LEU A 382 8.64 -1.67 -13.31
C LEU A 382 9.15 -2.49 -12.11
N VAL A 383 8.26 -2.88 -11.19
CA VAL A 383 8.65 -3.69 -10.03
C VAL A 383 9.05 -5.11 -10.45
N ASP A 384 8.42 -5.68 -11.47
CA ASP A 384 8.84 -6.97 -12.06
C ASP A 384 10.25 -6.87 -12.67
N GLN A 385 10.55 -5.78 -13.37
CA GLN A 385 11.90 -5.52 -13.91
C GLN A 385 12.93 -5.33 -12.80
N ILE A 386 12.57 -4.64 -11.71
CA ILE A 386 13.41 -4.50 -10.52
C ILE A 386 13.71 -5.89 -9.93
N ARG A 387 12.70 -6.76 -9.78
CA ARG A 387 12.88 -8.14 -9.30
C ARG A 387 13.84 -8.91 -10.21
N GLN A 388 13.64 -8.84 -11.52
CA GLN A 388 14.52 -9.52 -12.48
C GLN A 388 15.96 -9.01 -12.42
N SER A 389 16.16 -7.70 -12.27
CA SER A 389 17.51 -7.12 -12.17
C SER A 389 18.30 -7.58 -10.94
N ILE A 390 17.61 -7.94 -9.85
CA ILE A 390 18.27 -8.55 -8.68
C ILE A 390 18.78 -9.96 -9.04
N ILE A 391 17.96 -10.75 -9.75
CA ILE A 391 18.32 -12.10 -10.19
C ILE A 391 19.50 -12.04 -11.18
N ASP A 392 19.47 -11.09 -12.10
CA ASP A 392 20.51 -10.90 -13.14
C ASP A 392 21.79 -10.24 -12.59
N GLY A 393 21.77 -9.77 -11.33
CA GLY A 393 22.91 -9.12 -10.67
C GLY A 393 23.23 -7.70 -11.17
N ASN A 394 22.30 -7.03 -11.87
CA ASN A 394 22.47 -5.68 -12.45
C ASN A 394 21.53 -4.62 -11.86
N PHE A 395 21.00 -4.86 -10.66
CA PHE A 395 20.05 -3.97 -9.98
C PHE A 395 20.53 -2.50 -9.91
N PHE A 396 21.79 -2.27 -9.55
CA PHE A 396 22.32 -0.91 -9.41
C PHE A 396 22.48 -0.21 -10.75
N ASP A 397 22.82 -0.93 -11.82
CA ASP A 397 22.88 -0.38 -13.17
C ASP A 397 21.49 0.01 -13.66
N MET A 398 20.50 -0.84 -13.46
CA MET A 398 19.10 -0.54 -13.76
C MET A 398 18.58 0.66 -12.95
N LYS A 399 18.90 0.72 -11.66
CA LYS A 399 18.55 1.87 -10.80
C LYS A 399 19.14 3.17 -11.35
N ALA A 400 20.43 3.16 -11.68
CA ALA A 400 21.11 4.35 -12.20
C ALA A 400 20.53 4.80 -13.55
N ASP A 401 20.28 3.87 -14.48
CA ASP A 401 19.67 4.16 -15.78
C ASP A 401 18.26 4.73 -15.63
N PHE A 402 17.39 4.06 -14.86
CA PHE A 402 16.03 4.53 -14.65
C PHE A 402 15.98 5.92 -14.02
N LEU A 403 16.69 6.12 -12.89
CA LEU A 403 16.69 7.41 -12.20
C LEU A 403 17.30 8.52 -13.04
N GLY A 404 18.33 8.23 -13.86
CA GLY A 404 18.91 9.17 -14.80
C GLY A 404 17.91 9.63 -15.86
N ARG A 405 17.13 8.72 -16.45
CA ARG A 405 16.09 9.03 -17.44
C ARG A 405 14.88 9.72 -16.83
N TYR A 406 14.41 9.23 -15.68
CA TYR A 406 13.18 9.69 -15.02
C TYR A 406 13.34 11.12 -14.46
N ALA A 407 14.51 11.48 -13.93
CA ALA A 407 14.78 12.81 -13.35
C ALA A 407 14.87 13.93 -14.40
N HIS A 408 15.29 13.63 -15.64
CA HIS A 408 15.49 14.66 -16.67
C HIS A 408 14.20 15.36 -17.11
N LYS A 409 13.03 14.74 -17.03
CA LYS A 409 11.75 15.36 -17.43
C LYS A 409 10.95 15.98 -16.29
N SER A 410 11.18 15.61 -15.05
CA SER A 410 10.51 16.23 -13.90
C SER A 410 10.95 17.70 -13.68
N GLY A 411 12.10 18.12 -14.21
CA GLY A 411 12.60 19.49 -14.14
C GLY A 411 12.05 20.45 -15.21
N GLN A 412 11.39 19.96 -16.28
CA GLN A 412 10.90 20.79 -17.37
C GLN A 412 9.42 21.22 -17.27
N SER A 413 8.72 20.88 -16.20
CA SER A 413 7.32 21.29 -15.99
C SER A 413 7.13 22.48 -15.03
N ARG A 414 8.16 23.32 -14.88
CA ARG A 414 8.08 24.59 -14.12
C ARG A 414 8.45 25.78 -15.00
N ASP A 415 7.76 25.96 -16.14
CA ASP A 415 7.66 27.25 -16.81
C ASP A 415 6.20 27.46 -17.29
#